data_76ec19e25a5acda511320e04a28771e4
#
_entry.id   76ec19e25a5acda511320e04a28771e4
#
_cell.length_a   1.000
_cell.length_b   1.000
_cell.length_c   1.000
_cell.angle_alpha   90.00
_cell.angle_beta   90.00
_cell.angle_gamma   90.00
#
_symmetry.space_group_name_H-M   'P 1'
#
loop_
_entity.id
_entity.type
_entity.pdbx_description
1 polymer ?
#
loop_
_entity_poly.entity_id
_entity_poly.type
_entity_poly.pdbx_seq_one_letter_code
_entity_poly.pdbx_strand_id
1 'polypeptide(L)'
;METSELTLLNLQDLLESLKRHVRSEVEKYVDKRVEEVKDEAVTYIINKVLNNMVGNEPLNELKIDKPKEIVQVDDDGLTQNQKVIKALFIGRTLVGEYKKKMYEVTVSNEGKFIYNGEEYSAPSTAGTRITGKSCNGWDFFKVCLDPKEKLRTLSHHRAKFLSTQNKS
;
A
#
# COMPACT_ATOMS: atom_id res chain seq x y z
N MET A 1 -24.28 -23.82 -42.07
CA MET A 1 -23.30 -22.75 -41.75
C MET A 1 -23.90 -21.54 -41.04
N GLU A 2 -25.24 -21.42 -40.92
CA GLU A 2 -25.90 -20.24 -40.28
C GLU A 2 -25.94 -20.21 -38.75
N THR A 3 -25.73 -21.33 -38.07
CA THR A 3 -25.86 -21.41 -36.61
C THR A 3 -24.64 -20.85 -35.86
N SER A 4 -23.47 -20.77 -36.51
CA SER A 4 -22.24 -20.26 -35.86
C SER A 4 -22.15 -18.73 -35.86
N GLU A 5 -22.74 -18.03 -36.83
CA GLU A 5 -22.76 -16.57 -36.89
C GLU A 5 -23.74 -15.96 -35.89
N LEU A 6 -24.90 -16.57 -35.68
CA LEU A 6 -25.86 -16.16 -34.67
C LEU A 6 -25.33 -16.27 -33.23
N THR A 7 -24.50 -17.26 -32.92
CA THR A 7 -23.88 -17.42 -31.60
C THR A 7 -22.76 -16.41 -31.35
N LEU A 8 -22.02 -16.00 -32.39
CA LEU A 8 -20.98 -14.96 -32.29
C LEU A 8 -21.57 -13.57 -32.04
N LEU A 9 -22.65 -13.21 -32.72
CA LEU A 9 -23.37 -11.96 -32.51
C LEU A 9 -23.92 -11.87 -31.08
N ASN A 10 -24.54 -12.93 -30.57
CA ASN A 10 -25.02 -13.00 -29.18
C ASN A 10 -23.90 -12.84 -28.13
N LEU A 11 -22.72 -13.37 -28.41
CA LEU A 11 -21.55 -13.22 -27.51
C LEU A 11 -21.01 -11.80 -27.51
N GLN A 12 -20.97 -11.12 -28.63
CA GLN A 12 -20.55 -9.72 -28.73
C GLN A 12 -21.54 -8.79 -28.00
N ASP A 13 -22.83 -8.97 -28.16
CA ASP A 13 -23.85 -8.19 -27.45
C ASP A 13 -23.79 -8.40 -25.94
N LEU A 14 -23.55 -9.64 -25.50
CA LEU A 14 -23.36 -9.97 -24.11
C LEU A 14 -22.08 -9.29 -23.53
N LEU A 15 -21.00 -9.30 -24.30
CA LEU A 15 -19.74 -8.66 -23.89
C LEU A 15 -19.89 -7.15 -23.76
N GLU A 16 -20.57 -6.50 -24.71
CA GLU A 16 -20.81 -5.05 -24.64
C GLU A 16 -21.79 -4.68 -23.51
N SER A 17 -22.78 -5.52 -23.23
CA SER A 17 -23.66 -5.37 -22.06
C SER A 17 -22.86 -5.47 -20.75
N LEU A 18 -21.98 -6.45 -20.64
CA LEU A 18 -21.12 -6.63 -19.48
C LEU A 18 -20.17 -5.45 -19.29
N LYS A 19 -19.53 -4.98 -20.35
CA LYS A 19 -18.66 -3.78 -20.30
C LYS A 19 -19.40 -2.54 -19.81
N ARG A 20 -20.65 -2.31 -20.31
CA ARG A 20 -21.48 -1.19 -19.85
C ARG A 20 -21.85 -1.33 -18.37
N HIS A 21 -22.19 -2.53 -17.92
CA HIS A 21 -22.52 -2.79 -16.52
C HIS A 21 -21.32 -2.54 -15.62
N VAL A 22 -20.17 -3.10 -15.96
CA VAL A 22 -18.92 -2.90 -15.18
C VAL A 22 -18.54 -1.42 -15.11
N ARG A 23 -18.62 -0.69 -16.24
CA ARG A 23 -18.34 0.75 -16.25
C ARG A 23 -19.27 1.52 -15.30
N SER A 24 -20.58 1.25 -15.36
CA SER A 24 -21.56 1.89 -14.48
C SER A 24 -21.30 1.60 -12.99
N GLU A 25 -20.92 0.38 -12.64
CA GLU A 25 -20.60 0.04 -11.25
C GLU A 25 -19.30 0.70 -10.77
N VAL A 26 -18.29 0.79 -11.64
CA VAL A 26 -17.04 1.51 -11.33
C VAL A 26 -17.31 3.00 -11.14
N GLU A 27 -18.09 3.65 -12.00
CA GLU A 27 -18.47 5.06 -11.86
C GLU A 27 -19.18 5.31 -10.52
N LYS A 28 -20.17 4.51 -10.17
CA LYS A 28 -20.87 4.62 -8.86
C LYS A 28 -19.91 4.47 -7.68
N TYR A 29 -18.98 3.53 -7.76
CA TYR A 29 -17.99 3.34 -6.71
C TYR A 29 -17.05 4.54 -6.57
N VAL A 30 -16.58 5.08 -7.70
CA VAL A 30 -15.71 6.27 -7.73
C VAL A 30 -16.44 7.47 -7.17
N ASP A 31 -17.67 7.74 -7.59
CA ASP A 31 -18.45 8.88 -7.11
C ASP A 31 -18.67 8.80 -5.60
N LYS A 32 -19.04 7.62 -5.09
CA LYS A 32 -19.18 7.39 -3.66
C LYS A 32 -17.91 7.69 -2.90
N ARG A 33 -16.75 7.22 -3.38
CA ARG A 33 -15.46 7.46 -2.72
C ARG A 33 -15.03 8.92 -2.79
N VAL A 34 -15.35 9.62 -3.87
CA VAL A 34 -15.09 11.06 -4.00
C VAL A 34 -15.89 11.86 -2.97
N GLU A 35 -17.17 11.56 -2.78
CA GLU A 35 -18.00 12.23 -1.76
C GLU A 35 -17.51 11.94 -0.33
N GLU A 36 -17.17 10.70 -0.01
CA GLU A 36 -16.60 10.34 1.30
C GLU A 36 -15.32 11.16 1.61
N VAL A 37 -14.42 11.30 0.63
CA VAL A 37 -13.18 12.07 0.79
C VAL A 37 -13.44 13.58 0.90
N LYS A 38 -14.44 14.11 0.19
CA LYS A 38 -14.83 15.51 0.32
C LYS A 38 -15.36 15.81 1.72
N ASP A 39 -16.23 14.99 2.26
CA ASP A 39 -16.80 15.17 3.61
C ASP A 39 -15.72 15.12 4.69
N GLU A 40 -14.77 14.20 4.59
CA GLU A 40 -13.62 14.12 5.50
C GLU A 40 -12.75 15.40 5.42
N ALA A 41 -12.48 15.89 4.21
CA ALA A 41 -11.68 17.09 3.99
C ALA A 41 -12.39 18.34 4.53
N VAL A 42 -13.70 18.49 4.31
CA VAL A 42 -14.50 19.60 4.83
C VAL A 42 -14.52 19.57 6.36
N THR A 43 -14.75 18.41 6.97
CA THR A 43 -14.74 18.24 8.43
C THR A 43 -13.37 18.61 9.02
N TYR A 44 -12.28 18.20 8.38
CA TYR A 44 -10.93 18.56 8.78
C TYR A 44 -10.69 20.08 8.73
N ILE A 45 -11.10 20.75 7.66
CA ILE A 45 -10.93 22.20 7.48
C ILE A 45 -11.76 22.96 8.54
N ILE A 46 -13.01 22.56 8.76
CA ILE A 46 -13.89 23.17 9.77
C ILE A 46 -13.26 23.06 11.15
N ASN A 47 -12.80 21.87 11.55
CA ASN A 47 -12.17 21.67 12.85
C ASN A 47 -10.89 22.50 13.00
N LYS A 48 -10.10 22.61 11.95
CA LYS A 48 -8.89 23.45 11.93
C LYS A 48 -9.20 24.94 12.09
N VAL A 49 -10.25 25.44 11.42
CA VAL A 49 -10.67 26.83 11.52
C VAL A 49 -11.25 27.10 12.93
N LEU A 50 -12.10 26.22 13.44
CA LEU A 50 -12.68 26.37 14.79
C LEU A 50 -11.60 26.38 15.87
N ASN A 51 -10.62 25.47 15.79
CA ASN A 51 -9.51 25.43 16.75
C ASN A 51 -8.64 26.69 16.70
N ASN A 52 -8.47 27.31 15.51
CA ASN A 52 -7.78 28.58 15.38
C ASN A 52 -8.57 29.77 15.90
N MET A 53 -9.90 29.70 15.94
CA MET A 53 -10.78 30.80 16.43
C MET A 53 -11.01 30.76 17.95
N VAL A 54 -10.90 29.59 18.58
CA VAL A 54 -11.19 29.43 20.03
C VAL A 54 -9.98 29.70 20.94
N GLY A 55 -8.81 30.02 20.40
CA GLY A 55 -7.67 30.62 21.11
C GLY A 55 -6.90 29.69 22.05
N ASN A 56 -5.60 29.61 21.80
CA ASN A 56 -4.51 29.44 22.77
C ASN A 56 -4.58 28.24 23.75
N GLU A 57 -4.76 27.02 23.28
CA GLU A 57 -4.11 25.89 23.92
C GLU A 57 -3.07 25.31 22.96
N PRO A 58 -1.86 24.93 23.45
CA PRO A 58 -0.89 24.28 22.60
C PRO A 58 -1.51 22.99 22.12
N LEU A 59 -1.81 22.94 20.82
CA LEU A 59 -2.19 21.73 20.13
C LEU A 59 -1.13 20.67 20.46
N ASN A 60 -1.47 19.79 21.39
CA ASN A 60 -0.82 18.49 21.44
C ASN A 60 -0.86 17.99 20.01
N GLU A 61 0.33 17.83 19.45
CA GLU A 61 0.55 17.39 18.07
C GLU A 61 -0.40 16.23 17.76
N LEU A 62 -1.58 16.55 17.22
CA LEU A 62 -2.26 15.61 16.35
C LEU A 62 -1.20 15.26 15.31
N LYS A 63 -0.62 14.08 15.44
CA LYS A 63 0.19 13.49 14.39
C LYS A 63 -0.73 13.39 13.18
N ILE A 64 -0.79 14.50 12.43
CA ILE A 64 -1.29 14.48 11.08
C ILE A 64 -0.37 13.50 10.39
N ASP A 65 -0.88 12.31 10.10
CA ASP A 65 -0.24 11.45 9.13
C ASP A 65 0.03 12.37 7.95
N LYS A 66 1.33 12.59 7.67
CA LYS A 66 1.77 13.41 6.55
C LYS A 66 0.87 13.07 5.37
N PRO A 67 0.34 14.06 4.62
CA PRO A 67 -0.50 13.78 3.46
C PRO A 67 0.19 12.64 2.72
N LYS A 68 -0.54 11.54 2.52
CA LYS A 68 -0.01 10.37 1.83
C LYS A 68 0.64 10.92 0.58
N GLU A 69 1.98 10.84 0.52
CA GLU A 69 2.72 11.21 -0.69
C GLU A 69 1.89 10.75 -1.86
N ILE A 70 1.63 11.63 -2.82
CA ILE A 70 0.97 11.24 -4.08
C ILE A 70 1.79 10.08 -4.58
N VAL A 71 1.26 8.89 -4.39
CA VAL A 71 1.97 7.67 -4.71
C VAL A 71 2.06 7.67 -6.22
N GLN A 72 3.22 8.03 -6.75
CA GLN A 72 3.48 7.92 -8.17
C GLN A 72 3.36 6.45 -8.52
N VAL A 73 2.33 6.13 -9.28
CA VAL A 73 2.09 4.81 -9.85
C VAL A 73 2.63 4.88 -11.27
N ASP A 74 3.65 4.09 -11.55
CA ASP A 74 4.22 4.01 -12.90
C ASP A 74 3.28 3.26 -13.86
N ASP A 75 3.64 3.19 -15.16
CA ASP A 75 2.85 2.55 -16.23
C ASP A 75 2.41 1.10 -15.94
N ASP A 76 3.13 0.40 -15.06
CA ASP A 76 2.80 -0.98 -14.65
C ASP A 76 1.81 -1.05 -13.46
N GLY A 77 1.24 0.07 -13.04
CA GLY A 77 0.27 0.13 -11.94
C GLY A 77 0.86 -0.14 -10.55
N LEU A 78 2.19 -0.22 -10.42
CA LEU A 78 2.87 -0.52 -9.18
C LEU A 78 3.49 0.74 -8.56
N THR A 79 3.35 0.88 -7.26
CA THR A 79 4.06 1.90 -6.52
C THR A 79 5.56 1.58 -6.44
N GLN A 80 6.41 2.61 -6.30
CA GLN A 80 7.84 2.43 -6.13
C GLN A 80 8.17 1.45 -4.98
N ASN A 81 7.43 1.50 -3.88
CA ASN A 81 7.59 0.56 -2.77
C ASN A 81 7.25 -0.87 -3.17
N GLN A 82 6.18 -1.09 -3.92
CA GLN A 82 5.80 -2.42 -4.41
C GLN A 82 6.84 -2.98 -5.38
N LYS A 83 7.44 -2.15 -6.24
CA LYS A 83 8.55 -2.57 -7.11
C LYS A 83 9.75 -3.07 -6.30
N VAL A 84 10.15 -2.31 -5.29
CA VAL A 84 11.24 -2.71 -4.39
C VAL A 84 10.92 -4.03 -3.68
N ILE A 85 9.70 -4.18 -3.13
CA ILE A 85 9.28 -5.40 -2.44
C ILE A 85 9.35 -6.60 -3.39
N LYS A 86 8.78 -6.47 -4.59
CA LYS A 86 8.78 -7.54 -5.59
C LYS A 86 10.18 -7.90 -6.09
N ALA A 87 11.05 -6.91 -6.24
CA ALA A 87 12.42 -7.14 -6.75
C ALA A 87 13.36 -7.77 -5.72
N LEU A 88 13.21 -7.43 -4.44
CA LEU A 88 14.22 -7.77 -3.43
C LEU A 88 13.76 -8.75 -2.36
N PHE A 89 12.46 -8.77 -2.02
CA PHE A 89 12.02 -9.41 -0.78
C PHE A 89 11.07 -10.60 -0.96
N ILE A 90 10.59 -10.88 -2.16
CA ILE A 90 9.74 -12.06 -2.43
C ILE A 90 10.44 -13.34 -1.94
N GLY A 91 9.69 -14.18 -1.22
CA GLY A 91 10.17 -15.45 -0.67
C GLY A 91 11.19 -15.31 0.46
N ARG A 92 11.47 -14.08 0.94
CA ARG A 92 12.41 -13.84 2.03
C ARG A 92 11.71 -13.81 3.38
N THR A 93 12.42 -14.27 4.40
CA THR A 93 12.04 -14.09 5.79
C THR A 93 12.70 -12.84 6.35
N LEU A 94 11.90 -11.93 6.84
CA LEU A 94 12.29 -10.68 7.48
C LEU A 94 12.28 -10.87 8.97
N VAL A 95 13.17 -10.21 9.66
CA VAL A 95 13.29 -10.30 11.13
C VAL A 95 13.11 -8.92 11.75
N GLY A 96 12.21 -8.81 12.72
CA GLY A 96 12.02 -7.61 13.54
C GLY A 96 12.29 -7.91 15.01
N GLU A 97 12.84 -6.95 15.74
CA GLU A 97 13.05 -7.08 17.18
C GLU A 97 12.16 -6.10 17.96
N TYR A 98 11.38 -6.61 18.91
CA TYR A 98 10.57 -5.80 19.81
C TYR A 98 10.56 -6.38 21.23
N LYS A 99 10.85 -5.53 22.23
CA LYS A 99 10.93 -5.96 23.66
C LYS A 99 11.83 -7.17 23.89
N LYS A 100 13.01 -7.20 23.23
CA LYS A 100 13.99 -8.30 23.29
C LYS A 100 13.48 -9.65 22.75
N LYS A 101 12.40 -9.63 21.97
CA LYS A 101 11.87 -10.79 21.24
C LYS A 101 12.05 -10.59 19.75
N MET A 102 12.42 -11.68 19.07
CA MET A 102 12.55 -11.70 17.62
C MET A 102 11.22 -12.16 16.99
N TYR A 103 10.83 -11.52 15.91
CA TYR A 103 9.63 -11.79 15.15
C TYR A 103 9.99 -12.01 13.70
N GLU A 104 9.47 -13.06 13.11
CA GLU A 104 9.73 -13.42 11.72
C GLU A 104 8.47 -13.15 10.88
N VAL A 105 8.68 -12.57 9.71
CA VAL A 105 7.64 -12.27 8.74
C VAL A 105 8.12 -12.74 7.37
N THR A 106 7.35 -13.54 6.68
CA THR A 106 7.68 -14.02 5.33
C THR A 106 7.00 -13.14 4.28
N VAL A 107 7.69 -12.85 3.18
CA VAL A 107 7.10 -12.11 2.06
C VAL A 107 6.60 -13.11 1.01
N SER A 108 5.30 -13.06 0.70
CA SER A 108 4.70 -13.91 -0.32
C SER A 108 5.13 -13.55 -1.73
N ASN A 109 4.83 -14.42 -2.71
CA ASN A 109 5.06 -14.17 -4.13
C ASN A 109 4.29 -12.95 -4.67
N GLU A 110 3.22 -12.55 -3.99
CA GLU A 110 2.42 -11.36 -4.30
C GLU A 110 2.99 -10.08 -3.68
N GLY A 111 4.04 -10.21 -2.84
CA GLY A 111 4.65 -9.08 -2.12
C GLY A 111 3.91 -8.71 -0.84
N LYS A 112 3.08 -9.60 -0.30
CA LYS A 112 2.43 -9.43 1.00
C LYS A 112 3.29 -9.97 2.13
N PHE A 113 3.13 -9.42 3.31
CA PHE A 113 3.88 -9.78 4.52
C PHE A 113 3.04 -10.74 5.36
N ILE A 114 3.51 -11.96 5.57
CA ILE A 114 2.80 -13.01 6.31
C ILE A 114 3.36 -13.10 7.72
N TYR A 115 2.50 -12.88 8.70
CA TYR A 115 2.82 -13.03 10.12
C TYR A 115 1.72 -13.81 10.84
N ASN A 116 2.06 -14.90 11.51
CA ASN A 116 1.11 -15.79 12.18
C ASN A 116 -0.05 -16.26 11.29
N GLY A 117 0.19 -16.47 10.01
CA GLY A 117 -0.81 -16.89 9.04
C GLY A 117 -1.70 -15.77 8.49
N GLU A 118 -1.57 -14.54 8.99
CA GLU A 118 -2.28 -13.37 8.48
C GLU A 118 -1.44 -12.62 7.44
N GLU A 119 -2.09 -12.08 6.40
CA GLU A 119 -1.45 -11.32 5.33
C GLU A 119 -1.61 -9.81 5.52
N TYR A 120 -0.53 -9.07 5.32
CA TYR A 120 -0.49 -7.61 5.41
C TYR A 120 0.06 -7.02 4.11
N SER A 121 -0.56 -5.95 3.61
CA SER A 121 -0.20 -5.30 2.36
C SER A 121 1.09 -4.46 2.43
N ALA A 122 1.55 -4.12 3.64
CA ALA A 122 2.72 -3.28 3.84
C ALA A 122 3.53 -3.70 5.07
N PRO A 123 4.86 -3.47 5.08
CA PRO A 123 5.71 -3.81 6.21
C PRO A 123 5.32 -3.05 7.48
N SER A 124 4.85 -1.80 7.35
CA SER A 124 4.42 -1.00 8.50
C SER A 124 3.17 -1.57 9.17
N THR A 125 2.23 -2.13 8.40
CA THR A 125 1.03 -2.78 8.94
C THR A 125 1.40 -4.05 9.72
N ALA A 126 2.29 -4.89 9.17
CA ALA A 126 2.81 -6.06 9.86
C ALA A 126 3.58 -5.67 11.14
N GLY A 127 4.42 -4.63 11.08
CA GLY A 127 5.14 -4.09 12.24
C GLY A 127 4.20 -3.55 13.32
N THR A 128 3.14 -2.85 12.94
CA THR A 128 2.11 -2.36 13.87
C THR A 128 1.39 -3.52 14.56
N ARG A 129 1.10 -4.60 13.85
CA ARG A 129 0.50 -5.81 14.44
C ARG A 129 1.39 -6.45 15.50
N ILE A 130 2.71 -6.51 15.25
CA ILE A 130 3.69 -7.05 16.18
C ILE A 130 3.88 -6.16 17.41
N THR A 131 3.99 -4.85 17.20
CA THR A 131 4.34 -3.91 18.28
C THR A 131 3.14 -3.41 19.07
N GLY A 132 1.93 -3.52 18.52
CA GLY A 132 0.68 -2.95 19.06
C GLY A 132 0.60 -1.43 18.97
N LYS A 133 1.52 -0.77 18.23
CA LYS A 133 1.56 0.69 18.04
C LYS A 133 2.10 1.04 16.67
N SER A 134 1.89 2.28 16.23
CA SER A 134 2.42 2.77 14.94
C SER A 134 3.92 2.47 14.81
N CYS A 135 4.29 1.86 13.69
CA CYS A 135 5.64 1.36 13.44
C CYS A 135 6.04 1.63 11.98
N ASN A 136 7.25 2.18 11.78
CA ASN A 136 7.84 2.22 10.45
C ASN A 136 8.43 0.85 10.12
N GLY A 137 7.68 0.02 9.40
CA GLY A 137 8.10 -1.34 9.05
C GLY A 137 9.35 -1.41 8.18
N TRP A 138 9.65 -0.37 7.42
CA TRP A 138 10.87 -0.30 6.61
C TRP A 138 12.14 -0.21 7.46
N ASP A 139 12.07 0.37 8.64
CA ASP A 139 13.20 0.45 9.58
C ASP A 139 13.14 -0.64 10.64
N PHE A 140 11.94 -1.14 10.93
CA PHE A 140 11.71 -2.19 11.91
C PHE A 140 12.23 -3.54 11.45
N PHE A 141 11.90 -3.93 10.22
CA PHE A 141 12.33 -5.21 9.67
C PHE A 141 13.72 -5.14 9.06
N LYS A 142 14.46 -6.22 9.26
CA LYS A 142 15.80 -6.42 8.70
C LYS A 142 15.83 -7.73 7.91
N VAL A 143 16.67 -7.77 6.89
CA VAL A 143 16.89 -8.96 6.07
C VAL A 143 18.34 -9.03 5.63
N CYS A 144 18.82 -10.23 5.38
CA CYS A 144 20.09 -10.51 4.74
C CYS A 144 19.80 -10.94 3.30
N LEU A 145 20.16 -10.12 2.31
CA LEU A 145 19.99 -10.46 0.90
C LEU A 145 21.16 -11.29 0.36
N ASP A 146 22.38 -11.05 0.84
CA ASP A 146 23.57 -11.80 0.50
C ASP A 146 24.12 -12.47 1.77
N PRO A 147 24.39 -13.79 1.78
CA PRO A 147 24.98 -14.50 2.94
C PRO A 147 26.26 -13.90 3.49
N LYS A 148 26.97 -13.10 2.67
CA LYS A 148 28.19 -12.39 3.06
C LYS A 148 27.93 -11.02 3.71
N GLU A 149 26.72 -10.49 3.59
CA GLU A 149 26.32 -9.20 4.16
C GLU A 149 25.69 -9.38 5.55
N LYS A 150 25.80 -8.33 6.38
CA LYS A 150 25.10 -8.28 7.67
C LYS A 150 23.61 -8.00 7.47
N LEU A 151 22.79 -8.39 8.44
CA LEU A 151 21.38 -8.01 8.51
C LEU A 151 21.25 -6.48 8.39
N ARG A 152 20.45 -6.02 7.43
CA ARG A 152 20.17 -4.59 7.17
C ARG A 152 18.67 -4.33 7.11
N THR A 153 18.27 -3.11 7.40
CA THR A 153 16.87 -2.69 7.33
C THR A 153 16.36 -2.70 5.89
N LEU A 154 15.04 -2.83 5.72
CA LEU A 154 14.41 -2.71 4.39
C LEU A 154 14.67 -1.34 3.78
N SER A 155 14.68 -0.26 4.60
CA SER A 155 15.04 1.10 4.16
C SER A 155 16.41 1.16 3.52
N HIS A 156 17.41 0.47 4.10
CA HIS A 156 18.77 0.42 3.54
C HIS A 156 18.78 -0.24 2.15
N HIS A 157 18.14 -1.40 2.02
CA HIS A 157 18.07 -2.10 0.74
C HIS A 157 17.28 -1.32 -0.30
N ARG A 158 16.18 -0.67 0.10
CA ARG A 158 15.39 0.23 -0.75
C ARG A 158 16.25 1.36 -1.30
N ALA A 159 16.98 2.06 -0.44
CA ALA A 159 17.83 3.17 -0.87
C ALA A 159 18.91 2.71 -1.88
N LYS A 160 19.55 1.56 -1.61
CA LYS A 160 20.53 0.96 -2.51
C LYS A 160 19.92 0.62 -3.88
N PHE A 161 18.73 0.00 -3.91
CA PHE A 161 18.02 -0.36 -5.13
C PHE A 161 17.68 0.87 -5.98
N LEU A 162 17.09 1.89 -5.37
CA LEU A 162 16.69 3.13 -6.05
C LEU A 162 17.88 3.92 -6.59
N SER A 163 19.00 3.94 -5.85
CA SER A 163 20.23 4.59 -6.33
C SER A 163 20.85 3.91 -7.54
N THR A 164 20.60 2.61 -7.72
CA THR A 164 21.09 1.85 -8.90
C THR A 164 20.21 2.11 -10.12
N GLN A 165 18.91 2.26 -9.93
CA GLN A 165 17.96 2.55 -11.02
C GLN A 165 18.18 3.95 -11.62
N ASN A 166 18.58 4.93 -10.82
CA ASN A 166 18.83 6.29 -11.29
C ASN A 166 20.16 6.50 -12.03
N LYS A 167 20.97 5.45 -12.17
CA LYS A 167 22.27 5.49 -12.88
C LYS A 167 22.23 4.86 -14.28
N SER A 168 21.09 4.33 -14.68
CA SER A 168 20.82 3.79 -16.02
C SER A 168 20.02 4.80 -16.81
#